data_ee848a9161f0fbe89a4ab0b935abaf34
#
_entry.id   ee848a9161f0fbe89a4ab0b935abaf34
#
_cell.length_a   1.000
_cell.length_b   1.000
_cell.length_c   1.000
_cell.angle_alpha   90.00
_cell.angle_beta   90.00
_cell.angle_gamma   90.00
#
_symmetry.space_group_name_H-M   'P 1'
#
loop_
_entity.id
_entity.type
_entity.pdbx_description
1 polymer ?
#
loop_
_entity_poly.entity_id
_entity_poly.type
_entity_poly.pdbx_seq_one_letter_code
_entity_poly.pdbx_strand_id
1 'polypeptide(L)'
;MNYRLLTLWIGLLLFSCQSKQKTSKSIITTDITHFWEAFDSIQSTTDTTLQHYYLDNLYFKRGTPGLTYIRVARNYTSTDYLTAIRNYPQFWESIRKNTLKASHLGADLEVGIEALRRIYPELRPAKIYFTIGALRTGGTTMDSLVLIGSELAMTDKNTVSTEFAEEEQLYRRAYFNTNPINQLVLLNTHEYVHTQQQPMVHNLLSLVIYEGVAEFVSSLAMNRPSAAPSIAYGKKYPESVRKKFEQEMFYANNRPKWLWSNAENDFGLRDMGYYIGYQMCENYYNQAPNKPLAIQKMIELDFANESEIEAFVTASHFFSAPLSILYENFEKSRPFIIEIEEFENNSQTVNPQIKQITFRFSQPLNGYNTGIDFGELGESFFPPISPNERVWGTDNKSWTIAVDLAPNTRYQFLISNNFRTNSGIPLKPLLVDFKTSESTVK
;
A
#
# COMPACT_ATOMS: atom_id res chain seq x y z
N MET A 1 7.78 94.19 -7.95
CA MET A 1 6.89 93.17 -8.46
C MET A 1 7.49 91.80 -8.00
N ASN A 2 6.98 91.30 -6.87
CA ASN A 2 7.53 90.14 -6.17
C ASN A 2 6.80 88.86 -6.59
N TYR A 3 7.44 87.94 -7.24
CA TYR A 3 6.89 86.61 -7.46
C TYR A 3 7.40 85.66 -6.38
N ARG A 4 6.47 85.14 -5.54
CA ARG A 4 6.71 84.05 -4.59
C ARG A 4 6.49 82.73 -5.28
N LEU A 5 7.55 81.89 -5.38
CA LEU A 5 7.46 80.48 -5.79
C LEU A 5 6.87 79.72 -4.63
N LEU A 6 5.75 79.01 -4.90
CA LEU A 6 5.13 78.05 -4.01
C LEU A 6 5.69 76.64 -4.40
N THR A 7 6.53 76.06 -3.55
CA THR A 7 7.03 74.70 -3.73
C THR A 7 6.01 73.74 -3.12
N LEU A 8 5.33 72.97 -3.96
CA LEU A 8 4.40 71.91 -3.59
C LEU A 8 5.19 70.63 -3.24
N TRP A 9 5.20 70.19 -1.97
CA TRP A 9 5.73 68.89 -1.55
C TRP A 9 4.67 67.87 -1.77
N ILE A 10 4.85 66.92 -2.75
CA ILE A 10 4.01 65.73 -2.91
C ILE A 10 4.68 64.63 -2.10
N GLY A 11 4.10 64.34 -0.93
CA GLY A 11 4.46 63.20 -0.10
C GLY A 11 3.93 61.89 -0.72
N LEU A 12 4.80 61.07 -1.31
CA LEU A 12 4.48 59.74 -1.70
C LEU A 12 4.33 58.86 -0.45
N LEU A 13 3.08 58.59 -0.08
CA LEU A 13 2.74 57.53 0.89
C LEU A 13 2.86 56.17 0.20
N LEU A 14 3.98 55.52 0.39
CA LEU A 14 4.14 54.09 0.05
C LEU A 14 3.32 53.28 1.04
N PHE A 15 2.10 52.92 0.64
CA PHE A 15 1.36 51.85 1.31
C PHE A 15 2.07 50.52 1.02
N SER A 16 2.90 50.08 1.96
CA SER A 16 3.38 48.70 2.01
C SER A 16 2.20 47.78 2.30
N CYS A 17 1.61 47.22 1.25
CA CYS A 17 0.60 46.19 1.38
C CYS A 17 1.33 44.90 1.81
N GLN A 18 1.57 44.74 3.12
CA GLN A 18 1.86 43.42 3.68
C GLN A 18 0.59 42.56 3.55
N SER A 19 0.52 41.74 2.51
CA SER A 19 -0.48 40.70 2.42
C SER A 19 -0.34 39.81 3.66
N LYS A 20 -1.22 39.96 4.65
CA LYS A 20 -1.37 38.95 5.70
C LYS A 20 -1.68 37.63 5.00
N GLN A 21 -0.70 36.73 4.97
CA GLN A 21 -0.86 35.38 4.49
C GLN A 21 -2.02 34.76 5.28
N LYS A 22 -3.15 34.55 4.60
CA LYS A 22 -4.35 33.97 5.20
C LYS A 22 -4.00 32.52 5.50
N THR A 23 -3.69 32.22 6.77
CA THR A 23 -3.46 30.82 7.20
C THR A 23 -4.74 30.04 6.90
N SER A 24 -4.65 29.08 6.00
CA SER A 24 -5.75 28.20 5.67
C SER A 24 -6.13 27.40 6.92
N LYS A 25 -7.41 27.47 7.31
CA LYS A 25 -7.94 26.70 8.45
C LYS A 25 -7.97 25.19 8.19
N SER A 26 -7.75 24.77 6.94
CA SER A 26 -7.74 23.36 6.52
C SER A 26 -6.36 22.70 6.59
N ILE A 27 -5.27 23.50 6.74
CA ILE A 27 -3.88 23.01 6.74
C ILE A 27 -3.27 23.24 8.13
N ILE A 28 -2.91 22.19 8.80
CA ILE A 28 -2.43 22.18 10.19
C ILE A 28 -1.01 21.64 10.24
N THR A 29 -0.08 22.40 10.82
CA THR A 29 1.37 22.10 10.84
C THR A 29 2.01 22.15 12.23
N THR A 30 1.20 22.35 13.27
CA THR A 30 1.69 22.57 14.65
C THR A 30 2.45 21.36 15.21
N ASP A 31 2.12 20.15 14.77
CA ASP A 31 2.79 18.93 15.22
C ASP A 31 4.28 18.91 14.86
N ILE A 32 4.68 19.57 13.78
CA ILE A 32 6.10 19.68 13.39
C ILE A 32 6.92 20.38 14.49
N THR A 33 6.43 21.53 14.99
CA THR A 33 7.12 22.28 16.05
C THR A 33 7.15 21.47 17.34
N HIS A 34 6.06 20.84 17.73
CA HIS A 34 5.97 20.02 18.94
C HIS A 34 6.94 18.82 18.87
N PHE A 35 7.10 18.22 17.69
CA PHE A 35 8.08 17.14 17.50
C PHE A 35 9.51 17.62 17.74
N TRP A 36 9.90 18.76 17.16
CA TRP A 36 11.27 19.24 17.31
C TRP A 36 11.60 19.67 18.74
N GLU A 37 10.64 20.25 19.48
CA GLU A 37 10.78 20.51 20.91
C GLU A 37 11.01 19.21 21.71
N ALA A 38 10.22 18.16 21.39
CA ALA A 38 10.41 16.84 22.00
C ALA A 38 11.74 16.22 21.61
N PHE A 39 12.14 16.28 20.34
CA PHE A 39 13.39 15.76 19.82
C PHE A 39 14.61 16.35 20.54
N ASP A 40 14.66 17.68 20.66
CA ASP A 40 15.75 18.38 21.37
C ASP A 40 15.85 17.94 22.85
N SER A 41 14.70 17.79 23.51
CA SER A 41 14.66 17.31 24.89
C SER A 41 15.08 15.83 25.00
N ILE A 42 14.67 14.97 24.08
CA ILE A 42 15.06 13.56 24.00
C ILE A 42 16.57 13.44 23.80
N GLN A 43 17.15 14.25 22.92
CA GLN A 43 18.59 14.24 22.65
C GLN A 43 19.43 14.76 23.82
N SER A 44 18.86 15.53 24.75
CA SER A 44 19.56 16.06 25.92
C SER A 44 19.81 15.03 27.01
N THR A 45 19.27 13.81 26.91
CA THR A 45 19.38 12.78 27.96
C THR A 45 19.54 11.37 27.39
N THR A 46 20.23 10.50 28.12
CA THR A 46 20.31 9.06 27.83
C THR A 46 19.32 8.22 28.65
N ASP A 47 18.64 8.85 29.62
CA ASP A 47 17.61 8.18 30.42
C ASP A 47 16.37 7.90 29.58
N THR A 48 16.12 6.62 29.35
CA THR A 48 14.98 6.17 28.50
C THR A 48 13.63 6.55 29.11
N THR A 49 13.51 6.63 30.44
CA THR A 49 12.27 7.05 31.11
C THR A 49 11.98 8.51 30.82
N LEU A 50 13.00 9.37 30.90
CA LEU A 50 12.87 10.79 30.53
C LEU A 50 12.62 10.97 29.04
N GLN A 51 13.23 10.16 28.17
CA GLN A 51 12.93 10.19 26.72
C GLN A 51 11.46 9.88 26.42
N HIS A 52 10.90 8.85 27.06
CA HIS A 52 9.46 8.55 26.95
C HIS A 52 8.61 9.71 27.49
N TYR A 53 8.98 10.26 28.64
CA TYR A 53 8.27 11.41 29.22
C TYR A 53 8.25 12.62 28.29
N TYR A 54 9.38 12.98 27.66
CA TYR A 54 9.44 14.08 26.71
C TYR A 54 8.60 13.81 25.44
N LEU A 55 8.71 12.62 24.87
CA LEU A 55 7.90 12.24 23.70
C LEU A 55 6.41 12.36 24.00
N ASP A 56 5.97 11.81 25.14
CA ASP A 56 4.56 11.82 25.52
C ASP A 56 4.05 13.21 25.83
N ASN A 57 4.79 14.02 26.59
CA ASN A 57 4.29 15.31 27.08
C ASN A 57 4.50 16.46 26.11
N LEU A 58 5.58 16.48 25.33
CA LEU A 58 5.89 17.56 24.40
C LEU A 58 5.34 17.32 23.00
N TYR A 59 5.14 16.05 22.61
CA TYR A 59 4.64 15.70 21.28
C TYR A 59 3.23 15.09 21.31
N PHE A 60 3.04 13.91 21.93
CA PHE A 60 1.79 13.19 21.80
C PHE A 60 0.61 13.87 22.48
N LYS A 61 0.76 14.34 23.72
CA LYS A 61 -0.32 15.02 24.45
C LYS A 61 -0.67 16.38 23.87
N ARG A 62 0.26 17.03 23.19
CA ARG A 62 0.05 18.29 22.49
C ARG A 62 -0.36 18.11 21.03
N GLY A 63 -0.38 16.85 20.58
CA GLY A 63 -0.64 16.49 19.20
C GLY A 63 -2.04 16.86 18.73
N THR A 64 -2.14 17.19 17.45
CA THR A 64 -3.41 17.40 16.77
C THR A 64 -4.16 16.07 16.56
N PRO A 65 -5.44 16.08 16.18
CA PRO A 65 -6.12 14.87 15.72
C PRO A 65 -5.34 14.14 14.60
N GLY A 66 -4.66 14.89 13.71
CA GLY A 66 -3.83 14.31 12.64
C GLY A 66 -2.72 13.41 13.17
N LEU A 67 -2.03 13.81 14.24
CA LEU A 67 -1.02 12.98 14.86
C LEU A 67 -1.61 11.70 15.47
N THR A 68 -2.77 11.79 16.10
CA THR A 68 -3.48 10.63 16.63
C THR A 68 -3.83 9.64 15.52
N TYR A 69 -4.43 10.13 14.44
CA TYR A 69 -4.89 9.29 13.34
C TYR A 69 -3.75 8.66 12.53
N ILE A 70 -2.64 9.38 12.26
CA ILE A 70 -1.51 8.78 11.54
C ILE A 70 -0.83 7.68 12.37
N ARG A 71 -0.79 7.86 13.71
CA ARG A 71 -0.28 6.82 14.62
C ARG A 71 -1.13 5.55 14.56
N VAL A 72 -2.46 5.70 14.51
CA VAL A 72 -3.38 4.57 14.33
C VAL A 72 -3.20 3.95 12.93
N ALA A 73 -3.26 4.76 11.87
CA ALA A 73 -3.18 4.29 10.48
C ALA A 73 -1.89 3.53 10.17
N ARG A 74 -0.79 3.86 10.85
CA ARG A 74 0.54 3.24 10.63
C ARG A 74 1.03 2.41 11.81
N ASN A 75 0.18 2.20 12.80
CA ASN A 75 0.49 1.44 14.01
C ASN A 75 1.82 1.90 14.65
N TYR A 76 1.97 3.22 14.85
CA TYR A 76 3.15 3.80 15.47
C TYR A 76 3.07 3.73 17.00
N THR A 77 4.09 3.16 17.63
CA THR A 77 4.27 3.12 19.08
C THR A 77 5.30 4.14 19.55
N SER A 78 5.32 4.49 20.83
CA SER A 78 6.38 5.34 21.41
C SER A 78 7.77 4.74 21.20
N THR A 79 7.89 3.41 21.25
CA THR A 79 9.13 2.70 21.00
C THR A 79 9.64 2.90 19.57
N ASP A 80 8.74 2.90 18.57
CA ASP A 80 9.13 3.15 17.17
C ASP A 80 9.79 4.53 17.01
N TYR A 81 9.18 5.57 17.61
CA TYR A 81 9.73 6.93 17.56
C TYR A 81 11.11 7.01 18.24
N LEU A 82 11.23 6.53 19.49
CA LEU A 82 12.49 6.61 20.23
C LEU A 82 13.59 5.76 19.57
N THR A 83 13.24 4.63 19.00
CA THR A 83 14.17 3.79 18.24
C THR A 83 14.67 4.52 17.00
N ALA A 84 13.77 5.14 16.22
CA ALA A 84 14.13 5.91 15.03
C ALA A 84 14.99 7.13 15.39
N ILE A 85 14.62 7.89 16.44
CA ILE A 85 15.40 9.05 16.92
C ILE A 85 16.82 8.64 17.33
N ARG A 86 16.95 7.52 18.02
CA ARG A 86 18.24 7.00 18.51
C ARG A 86 19.12 6.47 17.38
N ASN A 87 18.52 5.74 16.46
CA ASN A 87 19.27 5.04 15.41
C ASN A 87 19.69 5.95 14.25
N TYR A 88 18.96 7.05 14.01
CA TYR A 88 19.15 7.90 12.82
C TYR A 88 19.30 9.40 13.15
N PRO A 89 20.18 9.80 14.09
CA PRO A 89 20.28 11.20 14.53
C PRO A 89 20.66 12.16 13.39
N GLN A 90 21.56 11.77 12.49
CA GLN A 90 21.95 12.63 11.35
C GLN A 90 20.85 12.75 10.30
N PHE A 91 20.09 11.68 10.08
CA PHE A 91 18.90 11.75 9.23
C PHE A 91 17.94 12.82 9.76
N TRP A 92 17.57 12.75 11.06
CA TRP A 92 16.64 13.71 11.67
C TRP A 92 17.13 15.15 11.50
N GLU A 93 18.38 15.44 11.86
CA GLU A 93 18.93 16.80 11.69
C GLU A 93 18.91 17.25 10.20
N SER A 94 19.18 16.35 9.28
CA SER A 94 19.20 16.69 7.85
C SER A 94 17.83 17.13 7.30
N ILE A 95 16.71 16.66 7.87
CA ILE A 95 15.36 17.00 7.44
C ILE A 95 14.73 18.17 8.22
N ARG A 96 15.32 18.56 9.34
CA ARG A 96 14.75 19.57 10.25
C ARG A 96 14.38 20.86 9.54
N LYS A 97 15.32 21.43 8.79
CA LYS A 97 15.10 22.67 8.04
C LYS A 97 13.95 22.53 7.01
N ASN A 98 13.84 21.38 6.37
CA ASN A 98 12.82 21.16 5.37
C ASN A 98 11.44 21.00 6.02
N THR A 99 11.33 20.19 7.08
CA THR A 99 10.03 19.98 7.76
C THR A 99 9.48 21.26 8.37
N LEU A 100 10.32 22.14 8.91
CA LEU A 100 9.91 23.45 9.43
C LEU A 100 9.31 24.38 8.34
N LYS A 101 9.59 24.16 7.06
CA LYS A 101 8.96 24.90 5.95
C LYS A 101 7.45 24.61 5.82
N ALA A 102 6.94 23.54 6.44
CA ALA A 102 5.53 23.17 6.35
C ALA A 102 4.59 24.34 6.72
N SER A 103 4.98 25.18 7.68
CA SER A 103 4.21 26.36 8.09
C SER A 103 3.99 27.40 6.98
N HIS A 104 4.77 27.35 5.90
CA HIS A 104 4.70 28.28 4.78
C HIS A 104 4.03 27.71 3.52
N LEU A 105 3.65 26.43 3.52
CA LEU A 105 3.12 25.74 2.35
C LEU A 105 1.62 25.93 2.13
N GLY A 106 0.91 26.60 3.04
CA GLY A 106 -0.54 26.74 2.98
C GLY A 106 -1.08 27.25 1.65
N ALA A 107 -0.47 28.29 1.09
CA ALA A 107 -0.90 28.87 -0.19
C ALA A 107 -0.68 27.91 -1.37
N ASP A 108 0.46 27.22 -1.40
CA ASP A 108 0.78 26.28 -2.49
C ASP A 108 -0.15 25.05 -2.47
N LEU A 109 -0.49 24.56 -1.28
CA LEU A 109 -1.42 23.45 -1.11
C LEU A 109 -2.86 23.83 -1.51
N GLU A 110 -3.30 25.04 -1.19
CA GLU A 110 -4.61 25.56 -1.64
C GLU A 110 -4.68 25.62 -3.18
N VAL A 111 -3.58 25.94 -3.87
CA VAL A 111 -3.52 25.89 -5.35
C VAL A 111 -3.83 24.48 -5.85
N GLY A 112 -3.30 23.44 -5.21
CA GLY A 112 -3.59 22.04 -5.56
C GLY A 112 -5.05 21.67 -5.32
N ILE A 113 -5.63 22.06 -4.16
CA ILE A 113 -7.03 21.81 -3.84
C ILE A 113 -7.96 22.51 -4.83
N GLU A 114 -7.70 23.78 -5.17
CA GLU A 114 -8.48 24.52 -6.14
C GLU A 114 -8.33 23.97 -7.58
N ALA A 115 -7.15 23.45 -7.91
CA ALA A 115 -6.96 22.76 -9.18
C ALA A 115 -7.82 21.48 -9.27
N LEU A 116 -7.89 20.71 -8.19
CA LEU A 116 -8.76 19.54 -8.09
C LEU A 116 -10.25 19.94 -8.16
N ARG A 117 -10.65 20.98 -7.43
CA ARG A 117 -12.04 21.49 -7.45
C ARG A 117 -12.49 21.94 -8.83
N ARG A 118 -11.61 22.49 -9.66
CA ARG A 118 -11.95 22.88 -11.03
C ARG A 118 -12.34 21.70 -11.93
N ILE A 119 -11.72 20.53 -11.72
CA ILE A 119 -12.02 19.34 -12.52
C ILE A 119 -13.04 18.42 -11.85
N TYR A 120 -13.26 18.57 -10.55
CA TYR A 120 -14.24 17.83 -9.74
C TYR A 120 -14.95 18.80 -8.77
N PRO A 121 -16.03 19.50 -9.23
CA PRO A 121 -16.72 20.52 -8.45
C PRO A 121 -17.37 20.02 -7.15
N GLU A 122 -17.75 18.74 -7.08
CA GLU A 122 -18.33 18.08 -5.89
C GLU A 122 -17.31 17.76 -4.81
N LEU A 123 -16.10 18.31 -4.93
CA LEU A 123 -15.00 18.08 -3.99
C LEU A 123 -15.40 18.40 -2.55
N ARG A 124 -15.49 17.37 -1.71
CA ARG A 124 -15.80 17.49 -0.28
C ARG A 124 -14.61 18.08 0.47
N PRO A 125 -14.85 18.91 1.49
CA PRO A 125 -13.77 19.48 2.28
C PRO A 125 -13.04 18.41 3.09
N ALA A 126 -11.70 18.49 3.12
CA ALA A 126 -10.83 17.68 3.95
C ALA A 126 -9.82 18.56 4.68
N LYS A 127 -9.23 18.07 5.77
CA LYS A 127 -8.14 18.73 6.49
C LYS A 127 -6.82 18.05 6.22
N ILE A 128 -5.77 18.83 6.06
CA ILE A 128 -4.41 18.37 5.84
C ILE A 128 -3.60 18.58 7.11
N TYR A 129 -3.03 17.51 7.65
CA TYR A 129 -2.20 17.54 8.84
C TYR A 129 -0.77 17.15 8.50
N PHE A 130 0.17 18.04 8.76
CA PHE A 130 1.59 17.75 8.70
C PHE A 130 2.06 17.29 10.07
N THR A 131 2.49 16.04 10.14
CA THR A 131 2.97 15.40 11.35
C THR A 131 4.37 14.85 11.14
N ILE A 132 5.02 14.41 12.18
CA ILE A 132 6.24 13.59 12.10
C ILE A 132 5.89 12.19 12.59
N GLY A 133 6.12 11.20 11.75
CA GLY A 133 5.91 9.79 12.05
C GLY A 133 7.20 9.07 12.48
N ALA A 134 7.21 7.74 12.30
CA ALA A 134 8.39 6.89 12.54
C ALA A 134 8.76 6.12 11.25
N LEU A 135 8.92 6.83 10.14
CA LEU A 135 9.53 6.39 8.87
C LEU A 135 8.74 5.36 8.05
N ARG A 136 7.40 5.28 8.22
CA ARG A 136 6.58 4.29 7.48
C ARG A 136 5.76 4.88 6.34
N THR A 137 5.52 6.21 6.30
CA THR A 137 4.70 6.82 5.25
C THR A 137 5.08 8.28 4.98
N GLY A 138 5.03 8.69 3.71
CA GLY A 138 5.08 10.12 3.34
C GLY A 138 3.69 10.76 3.32
N GLY A 139 2.64 9.97 3.03
CA GLY A 139 1.25 10.40 3.06
C GLY A 139 0.32 9.24 3.30
N THR A 140 -0.88 9.51 3.77
CA THR A 140 -2.00 8.57 3.91
C THR A 140 -3.27 9.34 4.23
N THR A 141 -4.41 8.68 4.16
CA THR A 141 -5.70 9.24 4.52
C THR A 141 -6.41 8.44 5.58
N MET A 142 -7.27 9.09 6.33
CA MET A 142 -8.26 8.45 7.18
C MET A 142 -9.52 9.32 7.18
N ASP A 143 -10.63 8.78 6.69
CA ASP A 143 -11.87 9.52 6.46
C ASP A 143 -11.64 10.80 5.61
N SER A 144 -11.97 11.97 6.15
CA SER A 144 -11.76 13.28 5.52
C SER A 144 -10.45 13.97 5.93
N LEU A 145 -9.46 13.21 6.35
CA LEU A 145 -8.16 13.71 6.79
C LEU A 145 -7.04 13.23 5.86
N VAL A 146 -6.29 14.19 5.35
CA VAL A 146 -4.99 13.96 4.71
C VAL A 146 -3.91 14.04 5.78
N LEU A 147 -3.12 12.99 5.92
CA LEU A 147 -2.13 12.81 6.98
C LEU A 147 -0.73 12.69 6.36
N ILE A 148 0.10 13.71 6.53
CA ILE A 148 1.43 13.79 5.93
C ILE A 148 2.49 13.40 6.97
N GLY A 149 3.25 12.35 6.67
CA GLY A 149 4.48 11.99 7.38
C GLY A 149 5.64 12.82 6.83
N SER A 150 5.82 14.00 7.43
CA SER A 150 6.72 15.03 6.91
C SER A 150 8.18 14.59 6.91
N GLU A 151 8.54 13.64 7.79
CA GLU A 151 9.88 13.05 7.83
C GLU A 151 10.28 12.34 6.54
N LEU A 152 9.30 11.88 5.74
CA LEU A 152 9.55 11.30 4.43
C LEU A 152 9.11 12.24 3.29
N ALA A 153 7.93 12.86 3.39
CA ALA A 153 7.39 13.70 2.35
C ALA A 153 8.21 14.97 2.08
N MET A 154 8.96 15.46 3.08
CA MET A 154 9.74 16.70 2.97
C MET A 154 11.26 16.44 2.87
N THR A 155 11.66 15.25 2.47
CA THR A 155 13.05 14.92 2.18
C THR A 155 13.50 15.48 0.82
N ASP A 156 14.81 15.57 0.62
CA ASP A 156 15.42 15.95 -0.65
C ASP A 156 16.73 15.15 -0.87
N LYS A 157 17.42 15.42 -1.99
CA LYS A 157 18.69 14.77 -2.35
C LYS A 157 19.80 14.94 -1.30
N ASN A 158 19.72 15.94 -0.42
CA ASN A 158 20.71 16.20 0.62
C ASN A 158 20.37 15.49 1.94
N THR A 159 19.22 14.84 2.03
CA THR A 159 18.81 14.08 3.22
C THR A 159 19.78 12.93 3.46
N VAL A 160 20.25 12.78 4.69
CA VAL A 160 21.17 11.71 5.10
C VAL A 160 20.47 10.36 5.06
N SER A 161 21.12 9.35 4.46
CA SER A 161 20.61 7.97 4.39
C SER A 161 21.63 6.94 4.87
N THR A 162 22.84 7.38 5.24
CA THR A 162 23.97 6.49 5.58
C THR A 162 23.83 5.77 6.93
N GLU A 163 22.82 6.14 7.73
CA GLU A 163 22.56 5.50 9.02
C GLU A 163 21.61 4.30 8.91
N PHE A 164 20.92 4.15 7.76
CA PHE A 164 20.03 3.02 7.54
C PHE A 164 20.82 1.75 7.19
N ALA A 165 20.25 0.56 7.45
CA ALA A 165 20.81 -0.71 7.01
C ALA A 165 20.99 -0.72 5.48
N GLU A 166 21.97 -1.46 4.96
CA GLU A 166 22.44 -1.36 3.57
C GLU A 166 21.29 -1.46 2.53
N GLU A 167 20.43 -2.47 2.66
CA GLU A 167 19.28 -2.62 1.74
C GLU A 167 18.30 -1.44 1.85
N GLU A 168 17.99 -1.01 3.06
CA GLU A 168 17.11 0.12 3.31
C GLU A 168 17.76 1.43 2.84
N GLN A 169 19.06 1.59 3.01
CA GLN A 169 19.82 2.76 2.56
C GLN A 169 19.71 2.95 1.06
N LEU A 170 19.88 1.92 0.25
CA LEU A 170 19.77 1.96 -1.20
C LEU A 170 18.39 2.48 -1.63
N TYR A 171 17.35 1.89 -1.07
CA TYR A 171 15.97 2.29 -1.33
C TYR A 171 15.71 3.75 -0.90
N ARG A 172 16.10 4.13 0.31
CA ARG A 172 15.89 5.48 0.82
C ARG A 172 16.67 6.52 0.03
N ARG A 173 17.90 6.22 -0.37
CA ARG A 173 18.69 7.09 -1.25
C ARG A 173 18.03 7.31 -2.59
N ALA A 174 17.52 6.25 -3.22
CA ALA A 174 16.78 6.37 -4.47
C ALA A 174 15.55 7.28 -4.31
N TYR A 175 14.78 7.10 -3.23
CA TYR A 175 13.62 7.93 -2.90
C TYR A 175 14.00 9.39 -2.64
N PHE A 176 15.00 9.68 -1.80
CA PHE A 176 15.44 11.06 -1.50
C PHE A 176 15.97 11.79 -2.73
N ASN A 177 16.60 11.07 -3.67
CA ASN A 177 17.08 11.65 -4.93
C ASN A 177 15.94 12.13 -5.85
N THR A 178 14.70 11.68 -5.65
CA THR A 178 13.53 12.23 -6.38
C THR A 178 13.12 13.61 -5.89
N ASN A 179 13.73 14.13 -4.81
CA ASN A 179 13.36 15.38 -4.13
C ASN A 179 11.87 15.46 -3.76
N PRO A 180 11.37 14.58 -2.87
CA PRO A 180 9.94 14.50 -2.51
C PRO A 180 9.33 15.84 -2.12
N ILE A 181 10.07 16.70 -1.43
CA ILE A 181 9.61 18.05 -1.04
C ILE A 181 9.12 18.89 -2.23
N ASN A 182 9.70 18.72 -3.42
CA ASN A 182 9.28 19.45 -4.63
C ASN A 182 7.98 18.89 -5.23
N GLN A 183 7.56 17.72 -4.79
CA GLN A 183 6.34 17.04 -5.23
C GLN A 183 5.22 17.13 -4.20
N LEU A 184 5.43 17.87 -3.11
CA LEU A 184 4.56 17.87 -1.94
C LEU A 184 3.13 18.31 -2.27
N VAL A 185 2.95 19.29 -3.16
CA VAL A 185 1.61 19.74 -3.59
C VAL A 185 0.91 18.63 -4.37
N LEU A 186 1.63 17.94 -5.28
CA LEU A 186 1.08 16.81 -6.04
C LEU A 186 0.72 15.63 -5.11
N LEU A 187 1.61 15.28 -4.16
CA LEU A 187 1.35 14.27 -3.15
C LEU A 187 0.09 14.60 -2.33
N ASN A 188 -0.03 15.84 -1.84
CA ASN A 188 -1.21 16.25 -1.09
C ASN A 188 -2.48 16.21 -1.93
N THR A 189 -2.40 16.55 -3.22
CA THR A 189 -3.54 16.46 -4.15
C THR A 189 -3.95 15.01 -4.37
N HIS A 190 -2.98 14.09 -4.50
CA HIS A 190 -3.21 12.65 -4.58
C HIS A 190 -3.92 12.13 -3.32
N GLU A 191 -3.39 12.42 -2.13
CA GLU A 191 -4.03 12.04 -0.87
C GLU A 191 -5.41 12.68 -0.70
N TYR A 192 -5.60 13.90 -1.21
CA TYR A 192 -6.91 14.55 -1.18
C TYR A 192 -7.95 13.82 -2.05
N VAL A 193 -7.55 13.24 -3.19
CA VAL A 193 -8.43 12.37 -3.99
C VAL A 193 -8.90 11.16 -3.19
N HIS A 194 -8.03 10.52 -2.42
CA HIS A 194 -8.41 9.41 -1.57
C HIS A 194 -9.50 9.75 -0.55
N THR A 195 -9.56 11.01 -0.06
CA THR A 195 -10.66 11.44 0.84
C THR A 195 -12.02 11.52 0.14
N GLN A 196 -12.06 11.41 -1.18
CA GLN A 196 -13.27 11.44 -2.00
C GLN A 196 -13.74 10.05 -2.42
N GLN A 197 -12.84 9.07 -2.44
CA GLN A 197 -13.11 7.71 -2.87
C GLN A 197 -13.92 6.93 -1.82
N GLN A 198 -14.63 5.89 -2.28
CA GLN A 198 -15.37 4.97 -1.42
C GLN A 198 -14.43 3.91 -0.79
N PRO A 199 -14.81 3.30 0.34
CA PRO A 199 -14.10 2.14 0.88
C PRO A 199 -13.97 1.02 -0.16
N MET A 200 -12.86 0.27 -0.13
CA MET A 200 -12.54 -0.71 -1.16
C MET A 200 -12.53 -2.15 -0.65
N VAL A 201 -12.73 -3.11 -1.56
CA VAL A 201 -12.40 -4.53 -1.37
C VAL A 201 -10.90 -4.74 -1.57
N HIS A 202 -10.28 -5.52 -0.71
CA HIS A 202 -8.83 -5.75 -0.71
C HIS A 202 -8.40 -6.83 -1.72
N ASN A 203 -8.80 -6.73 -2.99
CA ASN A 203 -8.18 -7.50 -4.07
C ASN A 203 -7.18 -6.64 -4.85
N LEU A 204 -6.24 -7.28 -5.55
CA LEU A 204 -5.14 -6.56 -6.20
C LEU A 204 -5.63 -5.62 -7.31
N LEU A 205 -6.62 -6.02 -8.08
CA LEU A 205 -7.17 -5.21 -9.17
C LEU A 205 -7.83 -3.93 -8.65
N SER A 206 -8.70 -4.04 -7.65
CA SER A 206 -9.34 -2.87 -7.01
C SER A 206 -8.30 -1.91 -6.42
N LEU A 207 -7.28 -2.46 -5.75
CA LEU A 207 -6.21 -1.65 -5.13
C LEU A 207 -5.41 -0.85 -6.17
N VAL A 208 -5.02 -1.46 -7.29
CA VAL A 208 -4.25 -0.73 -8.31
C VAL A 208 -5.08 0.34 -9.00
N ILE A 209 -6.39 0.11 -9.17
CA ILE A 209 -7.30 1.13 -9.73
C ILE A 209 -7.50 2.27 -8.73
N TYR A 210 -7.70 1.96 -7.45
CA TYR A 210 -7.86 2.94 -6.38
C TYR A 210 -6.68 3.93 -6.33
N GLU A 211 -5.45 3.42 -6.31
CA GLU A 211 -4.22 4.23 -6.36
C GLU A 211 -4.05 4.94 -7.71
N GLY A 212 -4.39 4.23 -8.80
CA GLY A 212 -4.31 4.79 -10.14
C GLY A 212 -5.23 5.98 -10.38
N VAL A 213 -6.44 5.97 -9.81
CA VAL A 213 -7.37 7.11 -9.86
C VAL A 213 -6.77 8.30 -9.14
N ALA A 214 -6.25 8.14 -7.93
CA ALA A 214 -5.65 9.23 -7.17
C ALA A 214 -4.44 9.82 -7.91
N GLU A 215 -3.59 8.97 -8.47
CA GLU A 215 -2.39 9.37 -9.21
C GLU A 215 -2.72 10.06 -10.54
N PHE A 216 -3.68 9.53 -11.30
CA PHE A 216 -4.10 10.10 -12.58
C PHE A 216 -4.82 11.45 -12.38
N VAL A 217 -5.81 11.49 -11.47
CA VAL A 217 -6.63 12.70 -11.25
C VAL A 217 -5.79 13.84 -10.67
N SER A 218 -4.88 13.56 -9.74
CA SER A 218 -3.98 14.58 -9.18
C SER A 218 -3.04 15.13 -10.24
N SER A 219 -2.45 14.26 -11.07
CA SER A 219 -1.59 14.65 -12.18
C SER A 219 -2.33 15.51 -13.20
N LEU A 220 -3.57 15.13 -13.54
CA LEU A 220 -4.44 15.87 -14.46
C LEU A 220 -4.83 17.24 -13.87
N ALA A 221 -5.25 17.30 -12.61
CA ALA A 221 -5.61 18.54 -11.93
C ALA A 221 -4.48 19.56 -11.91
N MET A 222 -3.28 19.08 -11.60
CA MET A 222 -2.07 19.89 -11.50
C MET A 222 -1.43 20.20 -12.86
N ASN A 223 -1.90 19.58 -13.94
CA ASN A 223 -1.27 19.62 -15.27
C ASN A 223 0.24 19.30 -15.19
N ARG A 224 0.59 18.27 -14.42
CA ARG A 224 1.97 17.83 -14.19
C ARG A 224 2.05 16.30 -14.31
N PRO A 225 3.15 15.78 -14.89
CA PRO A 225 3.36 14.33 -14.89
C PRO A 225 3.46 13.80 -13.45
N SER A 226 3.02 12.56 -13.26
CA SER A 226 3.24 11.83 -12.01
C SER A 226 4.74 11.80 -11.66
N ALA A 227 5.01 11.93 -10.36
CA ALA A 227 6.37 11.80 -9.82
C ALA A 227 6.76 10.33 -9.54
N ALA A 228 5.82 9.38 -9.65
CA ALA A 228 6.09 7.98 -9.37
C ALA A 228 6.97 7.34 -10.46
N PRO A 229 8.16 6.78 -10.10
CA PRO A 229 9.06 6.14 -11.07
C PRO A 229 8.41 4.98 -11.83
N SER A 230 7.47 4.28 -11.19
CA SER A 230 6.71 3.18 -11.78
C SER A 230 5.91 3.60 -13.03
N ILE A 231 5.36 4.82 -13.04
CA ILE A 231 4.61 5.34 -14.19
C ILE A 231 5.54 5.59 -15.39
N ALA A 232 6.69 6.22 -15.16
CA ALA A 232 7.67 6.44 -16.22
C ALA A 232 8.19 5.11 -16.80
N TYR A 233 8.45 4.13 -15.93
CA TYR A 233 8.87 2.79 -16.34
C TYR A 233 7.79 2.06 -17.13
N GLY A 234 6.57 2.05 -16.63
CA GLY A 234 5.44 1.38 -17.27
C GLY A 234 5.10 1.97 -18.64
N LYS A 235 5.14 3.30 -18.79
CA LYS A 235 4.99 3.98 -20.09
C LYS A 235 6.08 3.60 -21.10
N LYS A 236 7.30 3.29 -20.60
CA LYS A 236 8.40 2.83 -21.45
C LYS A 236 8.29 1.36 -21.86
N TYR A 237 7.72 0.51 -20.97
CA TYR A 237 7.62 -0.93 -21.16
C TYR A 237 6.18 -1.47 -20.98
N PRO A 238 5.18 -0.92 -21.65
CA PRO A 238 3.76 -1.14 -21.36
C PRO A 238 3.34 -2.61 -21.49
N GLU A 239 3.80 -3.28 -22.56
CA GLU A 239 3.46 -4.67 -22.85
C GLU A 239 4.00 -5.65 -21.80
N SER A 240 5.25 -5.46 -21.37
CA SER A 240 5.89 -6.31 -20.39
C SER A 240 5.18 -6.20 -19.03
N VAL A 241 4.88 -4.98 -18.59
CA VAL A 241 4.23 -4.73 -17.31
C VAL A 241 2.79 -5.24 -17.33
N ARG A 242 2.03 -4.96 -18.40
CA ARG A 242 0.67 -5.46 -18.57
C ARG A 242 0.62 -6.99 -18.53
N LYS A 243 1.43 -7.67 -19.35
CA LYS A 243 1.47 -9.14 -19.43
C LYS A 243 1.77 -9.79 -18.09
N LYS A 244 2.71 -9.21 -17.32
CA LYS A 244 3.04 -9.73 -15.99
C LYS A 244 1.88 -9.53 -15.02
N PHE A 245 1.21 -8.38 -15.06
CA PHE A 245 0.05 -8.12 -14.20
C PHE A 245 -1.12 -9.05 -14.52
N GLU A 246 -1.42 -9.32 -15.81
CA GLU A 246 -2.42 -10.29 -16.25
C GLU A 246 -2.21 -11.68 -15.66
N GLN A 247 -0.97 -12.08 -15.44
CA GLN A 247 -0.61 -13.38 -14.84
C GLN A 247 -0.74 -13.41 -13.31
N GLU A 248 -0.59 -12.25 -12.65
CA GLU A 248 -0.45 -12.18 -11.20
C GLU A 248 -1.67 -11.59 -10.47
N MET A 249 -2.55 -10.85 -11.16
CA MET A 249 -3.62 -10.07 -10.53
C MET A 249 -4.69 -10.91 -9.79
N PHE A 250 -4.87 -12.17 -10.19
CA PHE A 250 -5.89 -13.06 -9.61
C PHE A 250 -5.47 -13.71 -8.28
N TYR A 251 -4.29 -13.40 -7.79
CA TYR A 251 -3.79 -13.93 -6.53
C TYR A 251 -3.39 -12.80 -5.56
N ALA A 252 -4.19 -12.62 -4.52
CA ALA A 252 -4.04 -11.51 -3.58
C ALA A 252 -2.66 -11.45 -2.88
N ASN A 253 -2.00 -12.61 -2.69
CA ASN A 253 -0.66 -12.66 -2.10
C ASN A 253 0.43 -12.06 -3.00
N ASN A 254 0.12 -11.74 -4.25
CA ASN A 254 1.03 -10.98 -5.13
C ASN A 254 1.00 -9.47 -4.85
N ARG A 255 0.08 -8.97 -4.01
CA ARG A 255 0.00 -7.55 -3.66
C ARG A 255 1.35 -6.93 -3.27
N PRO A 256 2.19 -7.55 -2.42
CA PRO A 256 3.48 -6.96 -2.05
C PRO A 256 4.44 -6.74 -3.22
N LYS A 257 4.32 -7.48 -4.32
CA LYS A 257 5.12 -7.28 -5.53
C LYS A 257 4.69 -6.05 -6.32
N TRP A 258 3.45 -5.60 -6.15
CA TRP A 258 2.83 -4.55 -6.94
C TRP A 258 2.59 -3.25 -6.20
N LEU A 259 2.35 -3.30 -4.86
CA LEU A 259 1.98 -2.14 -4.04
C LEU A 259 2.62 -2.17 -2.66
N TRP A 260 3.10 -1.02 -2.21
CA TRP A 260 3.45 -0.64 -0.84
C TRP A 260 4.50 -1.51 -0.16
N SER A 261 5.35 -2.17 -0.91
CA SER A 261 6.36 -3.07 -0.38
C SER A 261 7.67 -2.97 -1.17
N ASN A 262 8.74 -3.40 -0.54
CA ASN A 262 10.05 -3.62 -1.17
C ASN A 262 10.24 -5.09 -1.57
N ALA A 263 9.15 -5.88 -1.67
CA ALA A 263 9.24 -7.24 -2.12
C ALA A 263 9.85 -7.30 -3.53
N GLU A 264 10.72 -8.28 -3.73
CA GLU A 264 11.36 -8.52 -5.01
C GLU A 264 10.31 -8.75 -6.11
N ASN A 265 10.51 -8.10 -7.25
CA ASN A 265 9.70 -8.24 -8.45
C ASN A 265 10.58 -8.16 -9.70
N ASP A 266 10.03 -8.57 -10.83
CA ASP A 266 10.76 -8.67 -12.11
C ASP A 266 11.23 -7.32 -12.67
N PHE A 267 10.79 -6.20 -12.09
CA PHE A 267 11.07 -4.85 -12.61
C PHE A 267 12.18 -4.12 -11.83
N GLY A 268 12.55 -4.61 -10.66
CA GLY A 268 13.47 -3.93 -9.75
C GLY A 268 12.96 -2.56 -9.26
N LEU A 269 11.64 -2.33 -9.37
CA LEU A 269 10.97 -1.10 -8.96
C LEU A 269 9.73 -1.44 -8.12
N ARG A 270 9.57 -0.74 -6.99
CA ARG A 270 8.36 -0.86 -6.18
C ARG A 270 7.17 -0.15 -6.82
N ASP A 271 6.01 -0.50 -6.34
CA ASP A 271 4.75 0.21 -6.61
C ASP A 271 4.36 0.25 -8.10
N MET A 272 4.69 -0.81 -8.85
CA MET A 272 4.33 -0.93 -10.27
C MET A 272 2.82 -0.94 -10.51
N GLY A 273 2.01 -1.27 -9.50
CA GLY A 273 0.56 -1.20 -9.53
C GLY A 273 0.01 0.20 -9.80
N TYR A 274 0.72 1.25 -9.38
CA TYR A 274 0.34 2.64 -9.70
C TYR A 274 0.28 2.89 -11.21
N TYR A 275 1.24 2.33 -11.97
CA TYR A 275 1.20 2.43 -13.43
C TYR A 275 -0.03 1.71 -14.01
N ILE A 276 -0.34 0.52 -13.53
CA ILE A 276 -1.49 -0.26 -14.01
C ILE A 276 -2.77 0.56 -13.89
N GLY A 277 -3.07 1.03 -12.69
CA GLY A 277 -4.26 1.84 -12.42
C GLY A 277 -4.25 3.18 -13.15
N TYR A 278 -3.11 3.88 -13.16
CA TYR A 278 -2.94 5.13 -13.89
C TYR A 278 -3.26 4.96 -15.38
N GLN A 279 -2.72 3.93 -16.02
CA GLN A 279 -2.93 3.71 -17.45
C GLN A 279 -4.37 3.32 -17.77
N MET A 280 -5.04 2.55 -16.90
CA MET A 280 -6.47 2.28 -17.04
C MET A 280 -7.28 3.57 -16.98
N CYS A 281 -7.00 4.46 -16.03
CA CYS A 281 -7.65 5.76 -15.90
C CYS A 281 -7.37 6.67 -17.10
N GLU A 282 -6.13 6.75 -17.56
CA GLU A 282 -5.74 7.54 -18.73
C GLU A 282 -6.46 7.06 -19.99
N ASN A 283 -6.53 5.75 -20.22
CA ASN A 283 -7.24 5.15 -21.34
C ASN A 283 -8.76 5.45 -21.27
N TYR A 284 -9.37 5.20 -20.10
CA TYR A 284 -10.78 5.47 -19.86
C TYR A 284 -11.13 6.94 -20.12
N TYR A 285 -10.33 7.86 -19.53
CA TYR A 285 -10.50 9.29 -19.72
C TYR A 285 -10.37 9.69 -21.18
N ASN A 286 -9.36 9.21 -21.91
CA ASN A 286 -9.11 9.58 -23.29
C ASN A 286 -10.23 9.19 -24.24
N GLN A 287 -10.90 8.07 -23.97
CA GLN A 287 -12.02 7.56 -24.77
C GLN A 287 -13.36 8.22 -24.41
N ALA A 288 -13.50 8.74 -23.19
CA ALA A 288 -14.75 9.32 -22.71
C ALA A 288 -15.14 10.58 -23.50
N PRO A 289 -16.39 10.67 -24.03
CA PRO A 289 -16.88 11.87 -24.73
C PRO A 289 -17.10 13.05 -23.77
N ASN A 290 -17.38 12.78 -22.49
CA ASN A 290 -17.59 13.78 -21.44
C ASN A 290 -16.49 13.63 -20.39
N LYS A 291 -15.47 14.50 -20.45
CA LYS A 291 -14.30 14.45 -19.55
C LYS A 291 -14.63 14.72 -18.07
N PRO A 292 -15.44 15.74 -17.72
CA PRO A 292 -15.88 15.94 -16.33
C PRO A 292 -16.60 14.72 -15.76
N LEU A 293 -17.53 14.12 -16.48
CA LEU A 293 -18.23 12.92 -16.04
C LEU A 293 -17.30 11.72 -15.88
N ALA A 294 -16.26 11.60 -16.71
CA ALA A 294 -15.28 10.54 -16.59
C ALA A 294 -14.47 10.68 -15.29
N ILE A 295 -14.04 11.90 -14.94
CA ILE A 295 -13.36 12.18 -13.68
C ILE A 295 -14.25 11.83 -12.49
N GLN A 296 -15.50 12.29 -12.51
CA GLN A 296 -16.46 11.99 -11.45
C GLN A 296 -16.64 10.48 -11.28
N LYS A 297 -16.86 9.73 -12.35
CA LYS A 297 -17.03 8.26 -12.30
C LYS A 297 -15.79 7.53 -11.79
N MET A 298 -14.57 8.02 -12.07
CA MET A 298 -13.36 7.42 -11.54
C MET A 298 -13.24 7.65 -10.03
N ILE A 299 -13.51 8.86 -9.55
CA ILE A 299 -13.41 9.20 -8.12
C ILE A 299 -14.50 8.50 -7.31
N GLU A 300 -15.73 8.43 -7.84
CA GLU A 300 -16.91 7.90 -7.16
C GLU A 300 -17.15 6.40 -7.43
N LEU A 301 -16.21 5.73 -8.08
CA LEU A 301 -16.29 4.29 -8.35
C LEU A 301 -16.50 3.51 -7.04
N ASP A 302 -17.49 2.61 -7.03
CA ASP A 302 -17.69 1.72 -5.89
C ASP A 302 -16.64 0.60 -5.90
N PHE A 303 -15.53 0.84 -5.19
CA PHE A 303 -14.41 -0.11 -5.07
C PHE A 303 -14.76 -1.38 -4.28
N ALA A 304 -15.92 -1.44 -3.64
CA ALA A 304 -16.46 -2.64 -3.00
C ALA A 304 -17.31 -3.49 -3.95
N ASN A 305 -17.71 -2.95 -5.11
CA ASN A 305 -18.53 -3.62 -6.10
C ASN A 305 -17.67 -4.18 -7.24
N GLU A 306 -17.41 -5.48 -7.22
CA GLU A 306 -16.59 -6.14 -8.25
C GLU A 306 -17.13 -5.93 -9.66
N SER A 307 -18.46 -5.93 -9.86
CA SER A 307 -19.06 -5.73 -11.18
C SER A 307 -18.80 -4.33 -11.73
N GLU A 308 -18.78 -3.29 -10.89
CA GLU A 308 -18.42 -1.93 -11.33
C GLU A 308 -16.93 -1.81 -11.65
N ILE A 309 -16.07 -2.45 -10.86
CA ILE A 309 -14.63 -2.54 -11.16
C ILE A 309 -14.39 -3.22 -12.50
N GLU A 310 -15.03 -4.38 -12.75
CA GLU A 310 -14.90 -5.09 -14.02
C GLU A 310 -15.44 -4.29 -15.22
N ALA A 311 -16.54 -3.57 -15.03
CA ALA A 311 -17.10 -2.68 -16.05
C ALA A 311 -16.13 -1.52 -16.38
N PHE A 312 -15.52 -0.90 -15.35
CA PHE A 312 -14.51 0.14 -15.54
C PHE A 312 -13.28 -0.40 -16.27
N VAL A 313 -12.77 -1.55 -15.85
CA VAL A 313 -11.62 -2.22 -16.50
C VAL A 313 -11.92 -2.51 -17.96
N THR A 314 -13.08 -3.05 -18.25
CA THR A 314 -13.53 -3.34 -19.64
C THR A 314 -13.57 -2.05 -20.47
N ALA A 315 -14.15 -0.99 -19.92
CA ALA A 315 -14.23 0.31 -20.60
C ALA A 315 -12.87 1.00 -20.78
N SER A 316 -11.86 0.62 -20.00
CA SER A 316 -10.47 1.15 -20.14
C SER A 316 -9.72 0.56 -21.33
N HIS A 317 -10.15 -0.60 -21.85
CA HIS A 317 -9.45 -1.37 -22.89
C HIS A 317 -7.94 -1.58 -22.59
N PHE A 318 -7.61 -1.73 -21.31
CA PHE A 318 -6.20 -1.87 -20.90
C PHE A 318 -5.65 -3.27 -21.17
N PHE A 319 -6.41 -4.32 -20.85
CA PHE A 319 -5.96 -5.70 -20.97
C PHE A 319 -5.95 -6.23 -22.39
N SER A 320 -5.15 -7.26 -22.64
CA SER A 320 -4.99 -7.92 -23.94
C SER A 320 -6.22 -8.75 -24.34
N ALA A 321 -7.05 -9.15 -23.37
CA ALA A 321 -8.25 -9.95 -23.53
C ALA A 321 -9.29 -9.59 -22.44
N PRO A 322 -10.57 -9.96 -22.61
CA PRO A 322 -11.58 -9.84 -21.57
C PRO A 322 -11.14 -10.52 -20.26
N LEU A 323 -11.52 -9.93 -19.10
CA LEU A 323 -11.17 -10.48 -17.78
C LEU A 323 -11.58 -11.94 -17.61
N SER A 324 -12.74 -12.34 -18.14
CA SER A 324 -13.22 -13.72 -18.09
C SER A 324 -12.24 -14.70 -18.77
N ILE A 325 -11.67 -14.31 -19.90
CA ILE A 325 -10.67 -15.12 -20.61
C ILE A 325 -9.35 -15.17 -19.86
N LEU A 326 -8.91 -14.03 -19.30
CA LEU A 326 -7.70 -13.98 -18.47
C LEU A 326 -7.84 -14.84 -17.22
N TYR A 327 -8.99 -14.79 -16.57
CA TYR A 327 -9.30 -15.64 -15.41
C TYR A 327 -9.32 -17.13 -15.78
N GLU A 328 -9.96 -17.49 -16.89
CA GLU A 328 -10.00 -18.87 -17.37
C GLU A 328 -8.60 -19.41 -17.67
N ASN A 329 -7.73 -18.60 -18.29
CA ASN A 329 -6.33 -18.94 -18.54
C ASN A 329 -5.54 -19.10 -17.24
N PHE A 330 -5.75 -18.22 -16.26
CA PHE A 330 -5.17 -18.35 -14.94
C PHE A 330 -5.61 -19.66 -14.27
N GLU A 331 -6.90 -19.97 -14.24
CA GLU A 331 -7.44 -21.20 -13.65
C GLU A 331 -6.88 -22.48 -14.34
N LYS A 332 -6.71 -22.45 -15.67
CA LYS A 332 -6.09 -23.56 -16.41
C LYS A 332 -4.61 -23.75 -16.08
N SER A 333 -3.90 -22.68 -15.74
CA SER A 333 -2.47 -22.73 -15.41
C SER A 333 -2.18 -23.21 -14.00
N ARG A 334 -3.17 -23.20 -13.10
CA ARG A 334 -2.99 -23.55 -11.70
C ARG A 334 -2.68 -25.05 -11.54
N PRO A 335 -1.65 -25.39 -10.72
CA PRO A 335 -1.45 -26.78 -10.29
C PRO A 335 -2.67 -27.30 -9.52
N PHE A 336 -2.89 -28.59 -9.56
CA PHE A 336 -3.93 -29.27 -8.79
C PHE A 336 -3.41 -30.61 -8.27
N ILE A 337 -4.07 -31.19 -7.28
CA ILE A 337 -3.78 -32.51 -6.77
C ILE A 337 -4.43 -33.54 -7.69
N ILE A 338 -3.63 -34.44 -8.26
CA ILE A 338 -4.10 -35.49 -9.16
C ILE A 338 -4.55 -36.73 -8.41
N GLU A 339 -3.93 -37.01 -7.26
CA GLU A 339 -4.27 -38.19 -6.43
C GLU A 339 -3.80 -38.01 -4.98
N ILE A 340 -4.41 -38.77 -4.08
CA ILE A 340 -3.91 -39.11 -2.76
C ILE A 340 -3.52 -40.58 -2.84
N GLU A 341 -2.23 -40.92 -2.60
CA GLU A 341 -1.72 -42.24 -2.87
C GLU A 341 -2.37 -43.35 -2.01
N GLU A 342 -2.70 -43.05 -0.79
CA GLU A 342 -3.15 -44.04 0.19
C GLU A 342 -4.65 -44.35 0.13
N PHE A 343 -5.46 -43.44 -0.44
CA PHE A 343 -6.92 -43.62 -0.55
C PHE A 343 -7.56 -42.64 -1.57
N GLU A 344 -8.75 -42.98 -2.01
CA GLU A 344 -9.58 -42.06 -2.80
C GLU A 344 -10.26 -40.99 -1.89
N ASN A 345 -10.24 -39.73 -2.31
CA ASN A 345 -10.95 -38.68 -1.58
C ASN A 345 -12.45 -39.01 -1.45
N ASN A 346 -13.05 -38.69 -0.33
CA ASN A 346 -14.42 -39.06 0.09
C ASN A 346 -14.62 -40.55 0.42
N SER A 347 -13.56 -41.35 0.49
CA SER A 347 -13.65 -42.75 0.92
C SER A 347 -14.24 -42.87 2.33
N GLN A 348 -15.12 -43.89 2.52
CA GLN A 348 -15.73 -44.17 3.81
C GLN A 348 -15.05 -45.35 4.55
N THR A 349 -14.00 -45.92 3.97
CA THR A 349 -13.38 -47.15 4.44
C THR A 349 -11.85 -47.10 4.41
N VAL A 350 -11.27 -45.92 4.69
CA VAL A 350 -9.82 -45.74 4.74
C VAL A 350 -9.23 -46.59 5.87
N ASN A 351 -8.15 -47.29 5.59
CA ASN A 351 -7.45 -48.09 6.60
C ASN A 351 -6.85 -47.19 7.70
N PRO A 352 -7.27 -47.33 8.98
CA PRO A 352 -6.74 -46.49 10.08
C PRO A 352 -5.26 -46.77 10.40
N GLN A 353 -4.66 -47.86 9.85
CA GLN A 353 -3.26 -48.21 10.07
C GLN A 353 -2.27 -47.42 9.17
N ILE A 354 -2.76 -46.65 8.19
CA ILE A 354 -1.85 -45.82 7.39
C ILE A 354 -1.17 -44.80 8.32
N LYS A 355 0.10 -44.54 8.06
CA LYS A 355 0.91 -43.63 8.89
C LYS A 355 1.30 -42.35 8.15
N GLN A 356 0.92 -42.26 6.90
CA GLN A 356 1.15 -41.05 6.08
C GLN A 356 0.02 -40.85 5.09
N ILE A 357 -0.05 -39.62 4.57
CA ILE A 357 -0.89 -39.25 3.44
C ILE A 357 0.00 -38.48 2.44
N THR A 358 0.06 -38.97 1.21
CA THR A 358 0.88 -38.43 0.13
C THR A 358 0.02 -37.83 -0.96
N PHE A 359 0.23 -36.55 -1.24
CA PHE A 359 -0.46 -35.79 -2.29
C PHE A 359 0.44 -35.70 -3.52
N ARG A 360 -0.08 -36.05 -4.71
CA ARG A 360 0.61 -35.86 -5.99
C ARG A 360 0.04 -34.66 -6.72
N PHE A 361 0.94 -33.81 -7.23
CA PHE A 361 0.59 -32.58 -7.94
C PHE A 361 0.72 -32.74 -9.45
N SER A 362 -0.12 -32.04 -10.20
CA SER A 362 -0.13 -32.03 -11.67
C SER A 362 1.16 -31.46 -12.29
N GLN A 363 1.92 -30.68 -11.54
CA GLN A 363 3.21 -30.10 -11.94
C GLN A 363 4.10 -29.85 -10.72
N PRO A 364 5.42 -29.64 -10.90
CA PRO A 364 6.31 -29.35 -9.77
C PRO A 364 5.93 -28.06 -9.06
N LEU A 365 5.95 -28.07 -7.73
CA LEU A 365 5.80 -26.91 -6.87
C LEU A 365 7.17 -26.41 -6.41
N ASN A 366 7.20 -25.33 -5.60
CA ASN A 366 8.48 -24.73 -5.21
C ASN A 366 9.23 -25.43 -4.06
N GLY A 367 8.66 -26.48 -3.47
CA GLY A 367 9.32 -27.30 -2.46
C GLY A 367 9.39 -26.72 -1.05
N TYR A 368 8.79 -25.55 -0.79
CA TYR A 368 8.83 -24.93 0.54
C TYR A 368 7.50 -24.32 1.01
N ASN A 369 6.67 -23.75 0.15
CA ASN A 369 5.36 -23.26 0.54
C ASN A 369 4.37 -24.41 0.77
N THR A 370 3.79 -24.48 1.95
CA THR A 370 2.76 -25.47 2.33
C THR A 370 1.62 -24.79 3.09
N GLY A 371 0.46 -25.39 3.10
CA GLY A 371 -0.67 -24.93 3.90
C GLY A 371 -1.73 -26.03 4.06
N ILE A 372 -2.04 -26.35 5.30
CA ILE A 372 -3.18 -27.22 5.66
C ILE A 372 -4.03 -26.41 6.63
N ASP A 373 -5.28 -26.27 6.29
CA ASP A 373 -6.25 -25.52 7.09
C ASP A 373 -7.38 -26.45 7.53
N PHE A 374 -8.17 -26.03 8.52
CA PHE A 374 -9.37 -26.75 8.89
C PHE A 374 -10.36 -26.76 7.72
N GLY A 375 -11.05 -27.88 7.52
CA GLY A 375 -12.19 -27.95 6.62
C GLY A 375 -13.44 -27.30 7.22
N GLU A 376 -14.54 -27.33 6.46
CA GLU A 376 -15.83 -26.74 6.86
C GLU A 376 -16.38 -27.32 8.18
N LEU A 377 -16.02 -28.57 8.51
CA LEU A 377 -16.41 -29.23 9.74
C LEU A 377 -15.62 -28.77 10.97
N GLY A 378 -14.56 -28.00 10.79
CA GLY A 378 -13.77 -27.38 11.85
C GLY A 378 -12.71 -28.31 12.48
N GLU A 379 -12.10 -27.81 13.56
CA GLU A 379 -10.93 -28.40 14.23
C GLU A 379 -11.15 -29.85 14.71
N SER A 380 -12.35 -30.21 15.18
CA SER A 380 -12.65 -31.53 15.69
C SER A 380 -12.56 -32.66 14.63
N PHE A 381 -12.58 -32.30 13.35
CA PHE A 381 -12.44 -33.24 12.25
C PHE A 381 -11.03 -33.21 11.63
N PHE A 382 -10.14 -32.41 12.16
CA PHE A 382 -8.77 -32.31 11.67
C PHE A 382 -7.96 -33.54 12.13
N PRO A 383 -7.24 -34.24 11.22
CA PRO A 383 -6.47 -35.42 11.60
C PRO A 383 -5.27 -35.02 12.47
N PRO A 384 -4.85 -35.88 13.41
CA PRO A 384 -3.58 -35.71 14.11
C PRO A 384 -2.41 -35.77 13.11
N ILE A 385 -1.80 -34.61 12.81
CA ILE A 385 -0.67 -34.46 11.88
C ILE A 385 0.58 -34.13 12.67
N SER A 386 1.67 -34.84 12.42
CA SER A 386 2.98 -34.49 12.98
C SER A 386 3.56 -33.26 12.25
N PRO A 387 3.77 -32.12 12.95
CA PRO A 387 4.28 -30.91 12.30
C PRO A 387 5.69 -31.06 11.74
N ASN A 388 6.51 -31.94 12.32
CA ASN A 388 7.92 -32.13 11.98
C ASN A 388 8.17 -33.22 10.92
N GLU A 389 7.12 -33.92 10.50
CA GLU A 389 7.22 -35.06 9.56
C GLU A 389 6.44 -34.73 8.29
N ARG A 390 6.86 -33.64 7.63
CA ARG A 390 6.31 -33.14 6.36
C ARG A 390 7.43 -33.17 5.33
N VAL A 391 7.29 -33.99 4.31
CA VAL A 391 8.38 -34.28 3.37
C VAL A 391 7.95 -34.02 1.93
N TRP A 392 8.77 -33.23 1.23
CA TRP A 392 8.64 -33.07 -0.22
C TRP A 392 9.35 -34.20 -0.96
N GLY A 393 8.74 -34.70 -2.03
CA GLY A 393 9.42 -35.56 -2.99
C GLY A 393 10.57 -34.83 -3.70
N THR A 394 11.57 -35.55 -4.16
CA THR A 394 12.78 -34.97 -4.78
C THR A 394 12.51 -34.17 -6.07
N ASP A 395 11.39 -34.45 -6.74
CA ASP A 395 10.94 -33.76 -7.95
C ASP A 395 9.93 -32.61 -7.64
N ASN A 396 9.63 -32.37 -6.36
CA ASN A 396 8.62 -31.44 -5.90
C ASN A 396 7.20 -31.66 -6.48
N LYS A 397 6.92 -32.88 -6.97
CA LYS A 397 5.58 -33.28 -7.44
C LYS A 397 4.78 -34.06 -6.42
N SER A 398 5.34 -34.32 -5.25
CA SER A 398 4.63 -34.94 -4.15
C SER A 398 4.97 -34.29 -2.82
N TRP A 399 4.03 -34.38 -1.89
CA TRP A 399 4.18 -33.92 -0.53
C TRP A 399 3.47 -34.85 0.42
N THR A 400 4.17 -35.32 1.45
CA THR A 400 3.73 -36.33 2.41
C THR A 400 3.65 -35.76 3.79
N ILE A 401 2.58 -36.09 4.52
CA ILE A 401 2.38 -35.79 5.93
C ILE A 401 2.25 -37.08 6.73
N ALA A 402 2.84 -37.12 7.91
CA ALA A 402 2.61 -38.21 8.86
C ALA A 402 1.33 -38.00 9.63
N VAL A 403 0.53 -39.07 9.80
CA VAL A 403 -0.75 -39.05 10.49
C VAL A 403 -0.87 -40.21 11.47
N ASP A 404 -1.72 -40.04 12.49
CA ASP A 404 -2.13 -41.10 13.40
C ASP A 404 -3.66 -41.17 13.50
N LEU A 405 -4.25 -42.03 12.70
CA LEU A 405 -5.69 -42.07 12.50
C LEU A 405 -6.39 -43.03 13.47
N ALA A 406 -7.46 -42.56 14.07
CA ALA A 406 -8.36 -43.41 14.88
C ALA A 406 -9.31 -44.22 13.97
N PRO A 407 -9.72 -45.44 14.36
CA PRO A 407 -10.71 -46.24 13.63
C PRO A 407 -12.11 -45.61 13.73
N ASN A 408 -12.96 -45.89 12.72
CA ASN A 408 -14.35 -45.42 12.60
C ASN A 408 -14.53 -43.90 12.76
N THR A 409 -13.52 -43.10 12.33
CA THR A 409 -13.48 -41.68 12.55
C THR A 409 -13.50 -40.95 11.20
N ARG A 410 -14.30 -39.87 11.09
CA ARG A 410 -14.30 -38.98 9.91
C ARG A 410 -13.28 -37.87 10.11
N TYR A 411 -12.52 -37.60 9.06
CA TYR A 411 -11.53 -36.53 9.00
C TYR A 411 -11.81 -35.59 7.83
N GLN A 412 -11.63 -34.31 8.06
CA GLN A 412 -11.74 -33.28 7.00
C GLN A 412 -10.71 -32.18 7.20
N PHE A 413 -10.00 -31.83 6.12
CA PHE A 413 -9.06 -30.71 6.10
C PHE A 413 -8.88 -30.17 4.69
N LEU A 414 -8.37 -28.94 4.57
CA LEU A 414 -8.16 -28.25 3.33
C LEU A 414 -6.65 -28.18 3.01
N ILE A 415 -6.25 -28.72 1.86
CA ILE A 415 -4.95 -28.39 1.26
C ILE A 415 -5.13 -27.05 0.59
N SER A 416 -4.46 -26.01 1.10
CA SER A 416 -4.75 -24.62 0.74
C SER A 416 -3.97 -24.15 -0.51
N ASN A 417 -4.34 -23.00 -1.01
CA ASN A 417 -3.65 -22.33 -2.12
C ASN A 417 -2.30 -21.68 -1.73
N ASN A 418 -1.80 -21.93 -0.52
CA ASN A 418 -0.48 -21.47 -0.13
C ASN A 418 0.63 -22.28 -0.83
N PHE A 419 0.36 -23.53 -1.20
CA PHE A 419 1.21 -24.25 -2.14
C PHE A 419 1.27 -23.52 -3.48
N ARG A 420 2.46 -23.41 -4.10
CA ARG A 420 2.62 -22.70 -5.37
C ARG A 420 3.79 -23.21 -6.19
N THR A 421 3.76 -22.92 -7.47
CA THR A 421 4.89 -23.15 -8.39
C THR A 421 6.07 -22.23 -8.08
N ASN A 422 7.23 -22.45 -8.71
CA ASN A 422 8.37 -21.52 -8.64
C ASN A 422 8.03 -20.12 -9.18
N SER A 423 7.11 -20.01 -10.15
CA SER A 423 6.62 -18.74 -10.67
C SER A 423 5.55 -18.07 -9.80
N GLY A 424 5.18 -18.70 -8.66
CA GLY A 424 4.21 -18.16 -7.72
C GLY A 424 2.74 -18.47 -8.01
N ILE A 425 2.43 -19.30 -9.03
CA ILE A 425 1.05 -19.70 -9.35
C ILE A 425 0.51 -20.60 -8.23
N PRO A 426 -0.63 -20.26 -7.59
CA PRO A 426 -1.15 -21.00 -6.44
C PRO A 426 -1.83 -22.30 -6.86
N LEU A 427 -1.73 -23.32 -5.98
CA LEU A 427 -2.47 -24.57 -6.09
C LEU A 427 -3.98 -24.32 -6.09
N LYS A 428 -4.75 -25.10 -6.85
CA LYS A 428 -6.19 -25.23 -6.65
C LYS A 428 -6.41 -25.94 -5.32
N PRO A 429 -7.12 -25.32 -4.35
CA PRO A 429 -7.38 -25.95 -3.06
C PRO A 429 -8.11 -27.27 -3.22
N LEU A 430 -7.81 -28.24 -2.36
CA LEU A 430 -8.53 -29.51 -2.28
C LEU A 430 -9.05 -29.72 -0.86
N LEU A 431 -10.37 -29.82 -0.72
CA LEU A 431 -10.98 -30.33 0.51
C LEU A 431 -10.81 -31.84 0.54
N VAL A 432 -10.06 -32.33 1.52
CA VAL A 432 -9.86 -33.77 1.78
C VAL A 432 -10.89 -34.18 2.83
N ASP A 433 -11.73 -35.14 2.50
CA ASP A 433 -12.76 -35.69 3.37
C ASP A 433 -12.72 -37.21 3.28
N PHE A 434 -12.66 -37.89 4.42
CA PHE A 434 -12.69 -39.35 4.45
C PHE A 434 -13.10 -39.88 5.82
N LYS A 435 -13.52 -41.15 5.83
CA LYS A 435 -13.80 -41.89 7.07
C LYS A 435 -12.97 -43.15 7.13
N THR A 436 -12.35 -43.40 8.28
CA THR A 436 -11.63 -44.66 8.53
C THR A 436 -12.57 -45.84 8.77
N SER A 437 -12.17 -47.03 8.38
CA SER A 437 -12.87 -48.26 8.69
C SER A 437 -12.79 -48.62 10.18
N GLU A 438 -13.64 -49.53 10.64
CA GLU A 438 -13.45 -50.18 11.93
C GLU A 438 -12.10 -50.95 11.92
N SER A 439 -11.39 -50.90 13.07
CA SER A 439 -10.14 -51.65 13.19
C SER A 439 -10.42 -53.16 13.07
N THR A 440 -10.04 -53.72 11.95
CA THR A 440 -9.93 -55.18 11.89
C THR A 440 -8.62 -55.57 12.58
N VAL A 441 -8.68 -55.77 13.89
CA VAL A 441 -7.65 -56.54 14.58
C VAL A 441 -7.74 -57.96 14.05
N LYS A 442 -6.86 -58.33 13.18
CA LYS A 442 -6.50 -59.73 12.94
C LYS A 442 -5.05 -59.96 13.30
#